data_31f4009acdf9f200ac4492ec83e51822
#
_entry.id   31f4009acdf9f200ac4492ec83e51822
#
_cell.length_a   1.000
_cell.length_b   1.000
_cell.length_c   1.000
_cell.angle_alpha   90.00
_cell.angle_beta   90.00
_cell.angle_gamma   90.00
#
_symmetry.space_group_name_H-M   'P 1'
#
loop_
_entity.id
_entity.type
_entity.pdbx_description
1 polymer ?
#
loop_
_entity_poly.entity_id
_entity_poly.type
_entity_poly.pdbx_seq_one_letter_code
_entity_poly.pdbx_strand_id
1 'polypeptide(L)'
;MHCRMKASRDWIVRALVPAALCATLAARAAETAPPAPVDPPRYTFSWPLDGNTLKPRGGSTRGAPVTLDREPSAAWLALQAPGLAPRERDRRAILAMAGTYRVTFDFLEVATYAATSKPLGPYQSWGTEKVYVDKDEAGFVSLVHILEMRLLDKNGKISEPFVTKHWRQDWRYEPDAIVEYKGADRWERRPLANAERQGAWMQTVYQVDESPRYASIGRWQHSASFSTWLSADTWRPLPRREWSVRDDYQVLLGTNRHTIGPNGWIQEENNLKAVLTAQRDIDTSRPYVAREYGMARYERLRDADFAAADHYYERTRSFWDRVRDTWSAAFEQQGTVTLRGPVDKLGLFTPLFERADQIEAKGVAAGDDDAKLIREALGKMGVYR
;
A
#
# COMPACT_ATOMS: atom_id res chain seq x y z
N MET A 1 -11.21 60.93 -34.76
CA MET A 1 -12.54 61.30 -35.23
C MET A 1 -13.50 60.70 -34.23
N HIS A 2 -13.91 61.40 -33.20
CA HIS A 2 -15.15 62.19 -33.07
C HIS A 2 -16.38 61.29 -33.41
N CYS A 3 -17.39 61.09 -32.61
CA CYS A 3 -18.14 61.91 -31.67
C CYS A 3 -19.12 61.00 -30.87
N ARG A 4 -19.17 61.12 -29.55
CA ARG A 4 -20.13 61.78 -28.68
C ARG A 4 -21.61 61.34 -28.83
N MET A 5 -22.11 60.69 -27.75
CA MET A 5 -23.11 61.19 -26.75
C MET A 5 -24.54 61.42 -27.28
N LYS A 6 -25.53 60.88 -26.57
CA LYS A 6 -26.37 61.57 -25.59
C LYS A 6 -27.41 60.70 -24.90
N ALA A 7 -27.59 61.05 -23.67
CA ALA A 7 -28.60 60.58 -22.72
C ALA A 7 -29.92 61.36 -22.85
N SER A 8 -31.02 60.84 -22.30
CA SER A 8 -32.08 61.56 -21.52
C SER A 8 -33.07 60.49 -21.03
N ARG A 9 -33.33 60.24 -19.77
CA ARG A 9 -34.18 60.94 -18.77
C ARG A 9 -35.58 61.22 -19.33
N ASP A 10 -36.66 60.73 -18.77
CA ASP A 10 -37.36 61.10 -17.58
C ASP A 10 -38.78 60.50 -17.45
N TRP A 11 -39.22 60.18 -16.24
CA TRP A 11 -40.42 60.53 -15.47
C TRP A 11 -41.76 59.78 -15.78
N ILE A 12 -42.58 59.34 -14.88
CA ILE A 12 -43.11 59.58 -13.52
C ILE A 12 -44.43 58.80 -13.35
N VAL A 13 -44.55 58.04 -12.26
CA VAL A 13 -45.62 57.94 -11.23
C VAL A 13 -47.11 57.79 -11.63
N ARG A 14 -47.81 56.83 -11.05
CA ARG A 14 -48.97 56.78 -10.14
C ARG A 14 -49.64 55.39 -10.19
N ALA A 15 -49.60 54.67 -9.16
CA ALA A 15 -50.49 54.43 -8.04
C ALA A 15 -51.95 54.05 -8.40
N LEU A 16 -52.38 52.89 -7.96
CA LEU A 16 -53.57 52.64 -7.15
C LEU A 16 -53.76 51.13 -6.88
N VAL A 17 -53.91 50.78 -5.60
CA VAL A 17 -54.42 49.55 -4.98
C VAL A 17 -55.93 49.69 -4.91
N PRO A 18 -56.78 48.65 -4.66
CA PRO A 18 -56.64 47.29 -4.15
C PRO A 18 -57.55 46.23 -4.78
N ALA A 19 -57.29 44.97 -4.49
CA ALA A 19 -58.35 44.00 -4.15
C ALA A 19 -57.73 42.72 -3.57
N ALA A 20 -58.09 42.46 -2.33
CA ALA A 20 -57.82 41.26 -1.61
C ALA A 20 -58.55 40.07 -2.23
N LEU A 21 -57.83 38.99 -2.50
CA LEU A 21 -58.42 37.67 -2.64
C LEU A 21 -57.54 36.69 -1.87
N CYS A 22 -58.04 36.26 -0.73
CA CYS A 22 -57.49 35.14 0.04
C CYS A 22 -57.48 33.87 -0.82
N ALA A 23 -56.34 33.45 -1.24
CA ALA A 23 -56.08 32.08 -1.71
C ALA A 23 -55.16 31.43 -0.72
N THR A 24 -55.69 30.57 0.14
CA THR A 24 -54.97 29.66 0.99
C THR A 24 -54.21 28.66 0.11
N LEU A 25 -52.97 28.99 -0.22
CA LEU A 25 -52.02 28.03 -0.76
C LEU A 25 -51.43 27.26 0.41
N ALA A 26 -51.89 26.02 0.56
CA ALA A 26 -51.24 25.02 1.37
C ALA A 26 -49.78 24.89 0.88
N ALA A 27 -48.84 25.45 1.63
CA ALA A 27 -47.43 25.20 1.42
C ALA A 27 -47.17 23.71 1.72
N ARG A 28 -47.15 22.91 0.67
CA ARG A 28 -46.56 21.58 0.71
C ARG A 28 -45.09 21.85 1.01
N ALA A 29 -44.66 21.54 2.22
CA ALA A 29 -43.24 21.42 2.54
C ALA A 29 -42.62 20.46 1.51
N ALA A 30 -41.83 21.01 0.60
CA ALA A 30 -40.98 20.17 -0.22
C ALA A 30 -40.04 19.46 0.73
N GLU A 31 -40.28 18.18 0.93
CA GLU A 31 -39.40 17.27 1.61
C GLU A 31 -38.07 17.35 0.84
N THR A 32 -37.11 18.09 1.35
CA THR A 32 -35.77 18.17 0.77
C THR A 32 -35.19 16.78 0.83
N ALA A 33 -35.00 16.18 -0.34
CA ALA A 33 -34.28 14.92 -0.46
C ALA A 33 -32.99 15.02 0.40
N PRO A 34 -32.66 13.97 1.16
CA PRO A 34 -31.42 13.98 1.93
C PRO A 34 -30.27 14.34 1.01
N PRO A 35 -29.34 15.19 1.46
CA PRO A 35 -28.19 15.58 0.65
C PRO A 35 -27.49 14.30 0.15
N ALA A 36 -27.22 14.24 -1.14
CA ALA A 36 -26.48 13.15 -1.73
C ALA A 36 -25.22 12.90 -0.88
N PRO A 37 -24.85 11.64 -0.58
CA PRO A 37 -23.65 11.37 0.20
C PRO A 37 -22.49 12.09 -0.46
N VAL A 38 -21.88 13.01 0.29
CA VAL A 38 -20.68 13.71 -0.16
C VAL A 38 -19.61 12.62 -0.27
N ASP A 39 -19.20 12.31 -1.50
CA ASP A 39 -18.05 11.43 -1.72
C ASP A 39 -16.91 11.94 -0.82
N PRO A 40 -16.30 11.08 0.00
CA PRO A 40 -15.17 11.51 0.83
C PRO A 40 -14.09 12.10 -0.08
N PRO A 41 -13.38 13.15 0.34
CA PRO A 41 -12.38 13.80 -0.48
C PRO A 41 -11.37 12.75 -0.96
N ARG A 42 -11.30 12.56 -2.26
CA ARG A 42 -10.28 11.71 -2.87
C ARG A 42 -9.00 12.50 -2.91
N TYR A 43 -8.01 12.04 -2.16
CA TYR A 43 -6.66 12.58 -2.31
C TYR A 43 -6.08 12.00 -3.61
N THR A 44 -6.12 12.79 -4.65
CA THR A 44 -5.42 12.47 -5.89
C THR A 44 -4.25 13.42 -6.03
N PHE A 45 -3.11 12.90 -6.50
CA PHE A 45 -2.14 13.76 -7.16
C PHE A 45 -2.81 14.23 -8.45
N SER A 46 -3.30 15.45 -8.45
CA SER A 46 -3.86 16.00 -9.67
C SER A 46 -2.76 16.72 -10.44
N TRP A 47 -2.26 16.08 -11.48
CA TRP A 47 -1.74 16.84 -12.61
C TRP A 47 -2.94 17.29 -13.44
N PRO A 48 -2.88 18.46 -14.08
CA PRO A 48 -3.84 18.83 -15.10
C PRO A 48 -3.68 17.81 -16.25
N LEU A 49 -4.52 16.82 -16.27
CA LEU A 49 -4.51 15.76 -17.27
C LEU A 49 -5.48 16.18 -18.35
N ASP A 50 -4.95 16.65 -19.46
CA ASP A 50 -5.73 17.00 -20.64
C ASP A 50 -6.39 15.72 -21.20
N GLY A 51 -7.72 15.65 -21.08
CA GLY A 51 -8.54 14.63 -21.72
C GLY A 51 -8.65 13.27 -21.04
N ASN A 52 -9.37 12.38 -21.70
CA ASN A 52 -9.72 11.03 -21.23
C ASN A 52 -8.55 10.02 -21.18
N THR A 53 -7.34 10.41 -21.54
CA THR A 53 -6.21 9.50 -21.75
C THR A 53 -5.54 9.06 -20.45
N LEU A 54 -5.85 9.68 -19.33
CA LEU A 54 -5.20 9.43 -18.05
C LEU A 54 -6.19 9.03 -16.94
N LYS A 55 -7.23 8.25 -17.32
CA LYS A 55 -8.09 7.61 -16.32
C LYS A 55 -7.26 6.70 -15.42
N PRO A 56 -7.46 6.73 -14.09
CA PRO A 56 -6.79 5.81 -13.20
C PRO A 56 -7.03 4.35 -13.59
N ARG A 57 -5.97 3.56 -13.57
CA ARG A 57 -6.02 2.10 -13.67
C ARG A 57 -6.26 1.51 -12.28
N GLY A 58 -6.84 0.33 -12.19
CA GLY A 58 -7.09 -0.37 -10.91
C GLY A 58 -8.39 0.06 -10.25
N GLY A 59 -8.67 -0.50 -9.09
CA GLY A 59 -9.70 -0.20 -8.10
C GLY A 59 -11.00 0.46 -8.55
N SER A 60 -11.73 -0.13 -9.50
CA SER A 60 -13.00 0.43 -10.00
C SER A 60 -14.23 0.14 -9.11
N THR A 61 -14.08 -0.74 -8.12
CA THR A 61 -15.13 -1.10 -7.18
C THR A 61 -15.23 -0.08 -6.03
N ARG A 62 -16.41 0.01 -5.43
CA ARG A 62 -16.63 0.83 -4.23
C ARG A 62 -16.58 -0.05 -3.00
N GLY A 63 -15.90 0.42 -1.95
CA GLY A 63 -15.95 -0.16 -0.62
C GLY A 63 -17.18 0.27 0.17
N ALA A 64 -17.57 -0.53 1.14
CA ALA A 64 -18.55 -0.13 2.14
C ALA A 64 -18.07 1.16 2.85
N PRO A 65 -18.99 2.04 3.27
CA PRO A 65 -18.64 3.25 4.03
C PRO A 65 -17.89 2.90 5.31
N VAL A 66 -16.86 3.66 5.63
CA VAL A 66 -16.07 3.53 6.86
C VAL A 66 -15.89 4.88 7.53
N THR A 67 -15.73 4.87 8.85
CA THR A 67 -15.48 6.08 9.65
C THR A 67 -13.99 6.20 9.95
N LEU A 68 -13.40 7.35 9.60
CA LEU A 68 -12.01 7.62 9.93
C LEU A 68 -11.86 8.06 11.39
N ASP A 69 -10.85 7.50 12.04
CA ASP A 69 -10.45 7.95 13.38
C ASP A 69 -9.50 9.14 13.25
N ARG A 70 -9.90 10.28 13.80
CA ARG A 70 -9.14 11.53 13.76
C ARG A 70 -8.29 11.76 15.03
N GLU A 71 -8.51 10.95 16.06
CA GLU A 71 -7.80 11.08 17.32
C GLU A 71 -6.41 10.43 17.25
N PRO A 72 -5.43 10.98 17.99
CA PRO A 72 -4.12 10.35 18.10
C PRO A 72 -4.22 8.92 18.66
N SER A 73 -3.53 7.98 18.02
CA SER A 73 -3.52 6.59 18.50
C SER A 73 -2.75 6.45 19.82
N ALA A 74 -3.14 5.45 20.64
CA ALA A 74 -2.39 5.13 21.85
C ALA A 74 -0.92 4.79 21.54
N ALA A 75 -0.65 4.11 20.42
CA ALA A 75 0.71 3.81 19.96
C ALA A 75 1.50 5.07 19.60
N TRP A 76 0.86 6.05 18.94
CA TRP A 76 1.46 7.35 18.68
C TRP A 76 1.78 8.09 19.97
N LEU A 77 0.88 8.14 20.94
CA LEU A 77 1.11 8.78 22.23
C LEU A 77 2.27 8.10 22.98
N ALA A 78 2.34 6.77 22.94
CA ALA A 78 3.45 6.02 23.53
C ALA A 78 4.80 6.31 22.83
N LEU A 79 4.80 6.54 21.54
CA LEU A 79 5.98 6.95 20.76
C LEU A 79 6.50 8.33 21.18
N GLN A 80 5.61 9.23 21.64
CA GLN A 80 5.97 10.58 22.07
C GLN A 80 6.42 10.66 23.55
N ALA A 81 6.47 9.53 24.27
CA ALA A 81 6.88 9.52 25.67
C ALA A 81 8.31 10.10 25.83
N PRO A 82 8.55 10.94 26.86
CA PRO A 82 9.88 11.50 27.10
C PRO A 82 10.89 10.43 27.55
N GLY A 83 12.17 10.68 27.31
CA GLY A 83 13.25 9.83 27.82
C GLY A 83 13.42 8.47 27.12
N LEU A 84 12.74 8.22 25.99
CA LEU A 84 12.92 7.00 25.22
C LEU A 84 14.35 6.91 24.67
N ALA A 85 14.98 5.75 24.85
CA ALA A 85 16.23 5.44 24.13
C ALA A 85 15.96 5.42 22.60
N PRO A 86 16.93 5.85 21.75
CA PRO A 86 16.71 5.94 20.30
C PRO A 86 16.11 4.68 19.68
N ARG A 87 16.71 3.51 19.91
CA ARG A 87 16.23 2.22 19.42
C ARG A 87 14.78 1.91 19.86
N GLU A 88 14.42 2.21 21.11
CA GLU A 88 13.05 1.98 21.59
C GLU A 88 12.07 2.94 20.95
N ARG A 89 12.48 4.18 20.67
CA ARG A 89 11.64 5.12 19.92
C ARG A 89 11.40 4.63 18.49
N ASP A 90 12.44 4.14 17.80
CA ASP A 90 12.33 3.53 16.48
C ASP A 90 11.36 2.35 16.51
N ARG A 91 11.53 1.43 17.47
CA ARG A 91 10.66 0.26 17.62
C ARG A 91 9.19 0.69 17.83
N ARG A 92 8.94 1.70 18.65
CA ARG A 92 7.57 2.22 18.85
C ARG A 92 7.00 2.85 17.59
N ALA A 93 7.82 3.49 16.75
CA ALA A 93 7.37 4.01 15.47
C ALA A 93 6.94 2.87 14.53
N ILE A 94 7.67 1.75 14.52
CA ILE A 94 7.30 0.55 13.75
C ILE A 94 5.99 -0.03 14.28
N LEU A 95 5.85 -0.20 15.60
CA LEU A 95 4.63 -0.73 16.23
C LEU A 95 3.42 0.18 16.01
N ALA A 96 3.61 1.50 15.86
CA ALA A 96 2.54 2.44 15.58
C ALA A 96 1.93 2.30 14.17
N MET A 97 2.52 1.48 13.30
CA MET A 97 1.93 1.11 12.02
C MET A 97 0.87 -0.01 12.16
N ALA A 98 0.78 -0.69 13.31
CA ALA A 98 -0.26 -1.68 13.54
C ALA A 98 -1.63 -1.00 13.80
N GLY A 99 -2.71 -1.68 13.40
CA GLY A 99 -4.08 -1.17 13.59
C GLY A 99 -4.99 -1.47 12.42
N THR A 100 -6.14 -0.82 12.39
CA THR A 100 -7.17 -0.97 11.34
C THR A 100 -7.20 0.28 10.46
N TYR A 101 -7.19 0.09 9.14
CA TYR A 101 -6.99 1.17 8.19
C TYR A 101 -7.92 1.07 6.98
N ARG A 102 -8.31 2.24 6.47
CA ARG A 102 -8.55 2.42 5.05
C ARG A 102 -7.21 2.72 4.41
N VAL A 103 -6.85 1.96 3.38
CA VAL A 103 -5.61 2.19 2.65
C VAL A 103 -5.92 2.54 1.19
N THR A 104 -5.20 3.53 0.65
CA THR A 104 -5.20 3.85 -0.78
C THR A 104 -3.79 3.72 -1.31
N PHE A 105 -3.67 3.15 -2.51
CA PHE A 105 -2.42 2.95 -3.22
C PHE A 105 -2.47 3.77 -4.51
N ASP A 106 -1.63 4.78 -4.58
CA ASP A 106 -1.56 5.72 -5.70
C ASP A 106 -0.17 5.67 -6.32
N PHE A 107 -0.07 5.42 -7.64
CA PHE A 107 1.21 5.40 -8.37
C PHE A 107 1.09 6.23 -9.64
N LEU A 108 2.07 7.10 -9.85
CA LEU A 108 2.11 8.03 -10.96
C LEU A 108 3.51 8.08 -11.58
N GLU A 109 3.61 7.93 -12.90
CA GLU A 109 4.84 8.30 -13.62
C GLU A 109 4.95 9.83 -13.65
N VAL A 110 5.94 10.36 -12.95
CA VAL A 110 6.17 11.82 -12.81
C VAL A 110 7.14 12.36 -13.84
N ALA A 111 7.90 11.50 -14.51
CA ALA A 111 8.80 11.86 -15.60
C ALA A 111 8.99 10.65 -16.53
N THR A 112 9.07 10.92 -17.83
CA THR A 112 9.40 9.94 -18.88
C THR A 112 10.73 10.33 -19.48
N TYR A 113 11.66 9.37 -19.58
CA TYR A 113 13.03 9.63 -20.06
C TYR A 113 13.26 9.07 -21.47
N ALA A 114 12.46 8.11 -21.91
CA ALA A 114 12.56 7.58 -23.26
C ALA A 114 11.57 8.27 -24.22
N ALA A 115 12.07 8.80 -25.33
CA ALA A 115 11.26 9.54 -26.30
C ALA A 115 10.08 8.74 -26.89
N THR A 116 10.19 7.42 -26.89
CA THR A 116 9.17 6.49 -27.41
C THR A 116 8.21 5.98 -26.32
N SER A 117 8.50 6.21 -25.05
CA SER A 117 7.65 5.76 -23.95
C SER A 117 6.43 6.64 -23.83
N LYS A 118 5.26 6.03 -23.93
CA LYS A 118 4.00 6.70 -23.54
C LYS A 118 3.84 6.60 -22.04
N PRO A 119 3.57 7.71 -21.34
CA PRO A 119 3.29 7.65 -19.91
C PRO A 119 2.06 6.76 -19.67
N LEU A 120 2.17 5.88 -18.69
CA LEU A 120 1.01 5.11 -18.24
C LEU A 120 0.07 6.01 -17.44
N GLY A 121 -1.24 5.81 -17.58
CA GLY A 121 -2.20 6.42 -16.70
C GLY A 121 -1.92 6.08 -15.24
N PRO A 122 -2.29 6.96 -14.28
CA PRO A 122 -2.11 6.71 -12.87
C PRO A 122 -2.69 5.36 -12.47
N TYR A 123 -2.05 4.66 -11.55
CA TYR A 123 -2.64 3.50 -10.91
C TYR A 123 -3.22 3.92 -9.56
N GLN A 124 -4.47 3.53 -9.31
CA GLN A 124 -5.13 3.78 -8.03
C GLN A 124 -5.87 2.53 -7.60
N SER A 125 -5.68 2.13 -6.35
CA SER A 125 -6.46 1.09 -5.71
C SER A 125 -6.70 1.43 -4.25
N TRP A 126 -7.57 0.68 -3.59
CA TRP A 126 -7.92 0.90 -2.19
C TRP A 126 -8.21 -0.44 -1.52
N GLY A 127 -8.23 -0.42 -0.19
CA GLY A 127 -8.67 -1.54 0.62
C GLY A 127 -9.00 -1.10 2.04
N THR A 128 -9.65 -1.96 2.79
CA THR A 128 -9.67 -1.94 4.24
C THR A 128 -8.75 -3.04 4.73
N GLU A 129 -7.82 -2.71 5.63
CA GLU A 129 -6.72 -3.57 6.00
C GLU A 129 -6.48 -3.51 7.51
N LYS A 130 -6.24 -4.66 8.12
CA LYS A 130 -5.74 -4.75 9.49
C LYS A 130 -4.29 -5.17 9.48
N VAL A 131 -3.46 -4.41 10.21
CA VAL A 131 -2.03 -4.66 10.38
C VAL A 131 -1.81 -5.24 11.76
N TYR A 132 -1.32 -6.47 11.81
CA TYR A 132 -1.05 -7.21 13.04
C TYR A 132 0.42 -7.11 13.41
N VAL A 133 0.70 -6.96 14.70
CA VAL A 133 2.03 -7.24 15.24
C VAL A 133 2.13 -8.76 15.39
N ASP A 134 2.86 -9.39 14.49
CA ASP A 134 3.05 -10.83 14.50
C ASP A 134 4.19 -11.24 15.44
N LYS A 135 5.31 -10.50 15.39
CA LYS A 135 6.44 -10.65 16.31
C LYS A 135 6.92 -9.30 16.79
N ASP A 136 7.29 -9.24 18.05
CA ASP A 136 7.85 -8.07 18.72
C ASP A 136 8.93 -8.52 19.70
N GLU A 137 10.15 -8.61 19.19
CA GLU A 137 11.32 -9.09 19.91
C GLU A 137 12.39 -8.00 19.99
N ALA A 138 13.40 -8.20 20.84
CA ALA A 138 14.50 -7.26 20.94
C ALA A 138 15.25 -7.11 19.58
N GLY A 139 14.98 -5.99 18.88
CA GLY A 139 15.58 -5.69 17.58
C GLY A 139 14.93 -6.38 16.39
N PHE A 140 13.74 -6.96 16.57
CA PHE A 140 12.96 -7.54 15.48
C PHE A 140 11.47 -7.28 15.67
N VAL A 141 10.82 -6.73 14.66
CA VAL A 141 9.36 -6.56 14.61
C VAL A 141 8.85 -7.08 13.27
N SER A 142 7.81 -7.90 13.30
CA SER A 142 7.12 -8.38 12.09
C SER A 142 5.69 -7.87 12.09
N LEU A 143 5.27 -7.26 10.98
CA LEU A 143 3.93 -6.76 10.77
C LEU A 143 3.28 -7.51 9.59
N VAL A 144 2.14 -8.16 9.85
CA VAL A 144 1.35 -8.88 8.85
C VAL A 144 0.13 -8.05 8.47
N HIS A 145 -0.09 -7.90 7.18
CA HIS A 145 -1.16 -7.13 6.60
C HIS A 145 -2.24 -8.05 6.03
N ILE A 146 -3.47 -7.91 6.50
CA ILE A 146 -4.61 -8.70 6.03
C ILE A 146 -5.71 -7.75 5.56
N LEU A 147 -6.11 -7.91 4.30
CA LEU A 147 -7.26 -7.23 3.74
C LEU A 147 -8.54 -7.89 4.25
N GLU A 148 -9.46 -7.10 4.72
CA GLU A 148 -10.86 -7.46 4.88
C GLU A 148 -11.70 -6.39 4.20
N MET A 149 -12.25 -6.72 3.05
CA MET A 149 -12.98 -5.78 2.21
C MET A 149 -14.44 -6.17 2.10
N ARG A 150 -15.32 -5.20 2.30
CA ARG A 150 -16.73 -5.30 1.98
C ARG A 150 -17.02 -4.40 0.79
N LEU A 151 -17.51 -4.98 -0.29
CA LEU A 151 -17.76 -4.27 -1.55
C LEU A 151 -19.22 -3.80 -1.62
N LEU A 152 -19.41 -2.65 -2.25
CA LEU A 152 -20.73 -2.10 -2.51
C LEU A 152 -21.13 -2.43 -3.95
N ASP A 153 -22.22 -3.18 -4.14
CA ASP A 153 -22.74 -3.49 -5.46
C ASP A 153 -23.47 -2.29 -6.08
N LYS A 154 -23.91 -2.43 -7.33
CA LYS A 154 -24.63 -1.38 -8.06
C LYS A 154 -25.97 -0.96 -7.43
N ASN A 155 -26.55 -1.81 -6.59
CA ASN A 155 -27.82 -1.57 -5.89
C ASN A 155 -27.60 -1.02 -4.47
N GLY A 156 -26.36 -0.78 -4.06
CA GLY A 156 -26.00 -0.33 -2.72
C GLY A 156 -25.97 -1.44 -1.67
N LYS A 157 -26.01 -2.71 -2.05
CA LYS A 157 -25.88 -3.82 -1.12
C LYS A 157 -24.42 -4.07 -0.79
N ILE A 158 -24.11 -4.22 0.48
CA ILE A 158 -22.76 -4.55 1.00
C ILE A 158 -22.58 -6.08 0.89
N SER A 159 -21.42 -6.49 0.35
CA SER A 159 -21.05 -7.91 0.27
C SER A 159 -20.68 -8.49 1.63
N GLU A 160 -20.64 -9.81 1.73
CA GLU A 160 -19.88 -10.50 2.77
C GLU A 160 -18.42 -10.07 2.74
N PRO A 161 -17.69 -10.17 3.87
CA PRO A 161 -16.29 -9.81 3.91
C PRO A 161 -15.46 -10.70 2.98
N PHE A 162 -14.61 -10.09 2.17
CA PHE A 162 -13.55 -10.77 1.44
C PHE A 162 -12.25 -10.61 2.22
N VAL A 163 -11.70 -11.72 2.70
CA VAL A 163 -10.46 -11.73 3.50
C VAL A 163 -9.32 -12.35 2.70
N THR A 164 -8.17 -11.71 2.73
CA THR A 164 -6.94 -12.29 2.15
C THR A 164 -5.69 -11.71 2.81
N LYS A 165 -4.68 -12.57 3.02
CA LYS A 165 -3.35 -12.10 3.37
C LYS A 165 -2.80 -11.25 2.22
N HIS A 166 -2.31 -10.05 2.54
CA HIS A 166 -1.86 -9.09 1.54
C HIS A 166 -0.35 -9.07 1.40
N TRP A 167 0.36 -8.67 2.44
CA TRP A 167 1.81 -8.63 2.47
C TRP A 167 2.32 -8.65 3.90
N ARG A 168 3.63 -8.74 4.05
CA ARG A 168 4.29 -8.68 5.35
C ARG A 168 5.52 -7.80 5.26
N GLN A 169 5.84 -7.12 6.37
CA GLN A 169 7.09 -6.39 6.53
C GLN A 169 7.78 -6.78 7.83
N ASP A 170 9.06 -7.13 7.71
CA ASP A 170 9.93 -7.39 8.84
C ASP A 170 10.89 -6.23 9.02
N TRP A 171 11.10 -5.87 10.25
CA TRP A 171 12.00 -4.82 10.68
C TRP A 171 13.08 -5.40 11.58
N ARG A 172 14.35 -5.23 11.20
CA ARG A 172 15.49 -5.75 11.97
C ARG A 172 16.48 -4.63 12.25
N TYR A 173 16.81 -4.46 13.55
CA TYR A 173 17.80 -3.49 13.99
C TYR A 173 19.21 -4.05 13.80
N GLU A 174 20.11 -3.25 13.21
CA GLU A 174 21.53 -3.58 12.97
C GLU A 174 21.78 -4.99 12.42
N PRO A 175 21.15 -5.40 11.32
CA PRO A 175 21.28 -6.74 10.77
C PRO A 175 22.69 -7.03 10.27
N ASP A 176 23.10 -8.30 10.32
CA ASP A 176 24.42 -8.71 9.80
C ASP A 176 24.44 -8.85 8.27
N ALA A 177 23.30 -9.08 7.65
CA ALA A 177 23.19 -9.25 6.21
C ALA A 177 21.83 -8.78 5.71
N ILE A 178 21.77 -8.51 4.41
CA ILE A 178 20.56 -8.15 3.65
C ILE A 178 20.37 -9.14 2.51
N VAL A 179 19.12 -9.47 2.19
CA VAL A 179 18.74 -10.24 1.00
C VAL A 179 18.31 -9.26 -0.09
N GLU A 180 19.17 -9.07 -1.08
CA GLU A 180 18.99 -8.11 -2.15
C GLU A 180 18.43 -8.76 -3.41
N TYR A 181 17.45 -8.10 -4.05
CA TYR A 181 17.02 -8.47 -5.40
C TYR A 181 18.07 -8.06 -6.43
N LYS A 182 18.42 -8.97 -7.35
CA LYS A 182 19.46 -8.78 -8.39
C LYS A 182 18.92 -8.82 -9.82
N GLY A 183 17.61 -8.65 -9.98
CA GLY A 183 16.96 -8.81 -11.30
C GLY A 183 16.75 -10.28 -11.67
N ALA A 184 15.91 -10.52 -12.71
CA ALA A 184 15.59 -11.86 -13.22
C ALA A 184 15.20 -12.87 -12.12
N ASP A 185 14.31 -12.45 -11.23
CA ASP A 185 13.76 -13.24 -10.12
C ASP A 185 14.83 -13.91 -9.22
N ARG A 186 15.96 -13.22 -9.04
CA ARG A 186 17.10 -13.68 -8.26
C ARG A 186 17.34 -12.77 -7.05
N TRP A 187 17.55 -13.39 -5.89
CA TRP A 187 17.94 -12.74 -4.63
C TRP A 187 19.24 -13.31 -4.11
N GLU A 188 20.07 -12.44 -3.54
CA GLU A 188 21.37 -12.79 -2.97
C GLU A 188 21.49 -12.25 -1.56
N ARG A 189 22.01 -13.09 -0.67
CA ARG A 189 22.37 -12.68 0.70
C ARG A 189 23.74 -12.02 0.68
N ARG A 190 23.79 -10.75 1.08
CA ARG A 190 25.04 -9.96 1.19
C ARG A 190 25.28 -9.56 2.63
N PRO A 191 26.53 -9.76 3.16
CA PRO A 191 26.92 -9.20 4.45
C PRO A 191 26.85 -7.67 4.43
N LEU A 192 26.49 -7.06 5.55
CA LEU A 192 26.47 -5.60 5.73
C LEU A 192 27.72 -5.15 6.49
N ALA A 193 28.35 -4.08 5.99
CA ALA A 193 29.44 -3.42 6.70
C ALA A 193 28.92 -2.71 7.96
N ASN A 194 29.77 -2.54 8.98
CA ASN A 194 29.38 -1.87 10.21
C ASN A 194 28.82 -0.47 9.97
N ALA A 195 29.38 0.30 9.04
CA ALA A 195 28.90 1.64 8.71
C ALA A 195 27.50 1.66 8.08
N GLU A 196 27.10 0.61 7.38
CA GLU A 196 25.75 0.48 6.80
C GLU A 196 24.71 0.20 7.90
N ARG A 197 25.04 -0.70 8.84
CA ARG A 197 24.07 -1.23 9.81
C ARG A 197 23.98 -0.45 11.13
N GLN A 198 25.05 0.22 11.56
CA GLN A 198 25.06 0.90 12.85
C GLN A 198 23.94 1.93 12.99
N GLY A 199 23.07 1.76 13.99
CA GLY A 199 21.90 2.61 14.24
C GLY A 199 20.82 2.53 13.14
N ALA A 200 20.87 1.53 12.27
CA ALA A 200 19.93 1.38 11.17
C ALA A 200 18.91 0.25 11.42
N TRP A 201 17.73 0.42 10.83
CA TRP A 201 16.73 -0.62 10.72
C TRP A 201 16.63 -1.08 9.26
N MET A 202 16.62 -2.37 9.05
CA MET A 202 16.32 -2.97 7.75
C MET A 202 14.83 -3.29 7.69
N GLN A 203 14.18 -2.83 6.63
CA GLN A 203 12.86 -3.33 6.24
C GLN A 203 13.03 -4.41 5.18
N THR A 204 12.42 -5.57 5.39
CA THR A 204 12.23 -6.60 4.36
C THR A 204 10.75 -6.70 4.04
N VAL A 205 10.41 -6.58 2.76
CA VAL A 205 9.03 -6.70 2.26
C VAL A 205 8.86 -8.07 1.63
N TYR A 206 7.78 -8.74 1.99
CA TYR A 206 7.40 -10.06 1.49
C TYR A 206 6.06 -9.99 0.75
N GLN A 207 5.92 -10.85 -0.25
CA GLN A 207 4.70 -10.99 -1.03
C GLN A 207 3.62 -11.76 -0.25
N VAL A 208 2.48 -11.93 -0.87
CA VAL A 208 1.31 -12.63 -0.30
C VAL A 208 1.63 -14.05 0.16
N ASP A 209 2.60 -14.72 -0.46
CA ASP A 209 3.02 -16.11 -0.25
C ASP A 209 4.29 -16.24 0.59
N GLU A 210 4.69 -15.20 1.31
CA GLU A 210 5.93 -15.09 2.09
C GLU A 210 7.22 -15.08 1.26
N SER A 211 7.16 -15.13 -0.06
CA SER A 211 8.37 -14.96 -0.87
C SER A 211 8.95 -13.55 -0.69
N PRO A 212 10.28 -13.41 -0.64
CA PRO A 212 10.91 -12.10 -0.51
C PRO A 212 10.60 -11.24 -1.74
N ARG A 213 10.31 -9.97 -1.51
CA ARG A 213 10.19 -9.00 -2.59
C ARG A 213 11.47 -8.16 -2.70
N TYR A 214 11.77 -7.42 -1.66
CA TYR A 214 13.01 -6.64 -1.53
C TYR A 214 13.29 -6.33 -0.07
N ALA A 215 14.54 -5.97 0.21
CA ALA A 215 14.94 -5.43 1.48
C ALA A 215 15.68 -4.11 1.27
N SER A 216 15.61 -3.24 2.26
CA SER A 216 16.33 -1.97 2.26
C SER A 216 16.70 -1.56 3.68
N ILE A 217 17.80 -0.85 3.82
CA ILE A 217 18.31 -0.38 5.12
C ILE A 217 18.13 1.14 5.22
N GLY A 218 17.78 1.63 6.40
CA GLY A 218 17.56 3.05 6.63
C GLY A 218 17.56 3.41 8.10
N ARG A 219 17.36 4.69 8.39
CA ARG A 219 17.38 5.22 9.76
C ARG A 219 16.12 6.01 10.04
N TRP A 220 15.65 5.90 11.28
CA TRP A 220 14.55 6.69 11.79
C TRP A 220 15.00 8.12 12.15
N GLN A 221 14.10 9.05 11.94
CA GLN A 221 14.18 10.43 12.40
C GLN A 221 12.87 10.78 13.08
N HIS A 222 12.94 11.44 14.22
CA HIS A 222 11.78 11.76 15.05
C HIS A 222 11.63 13.25 15.23
N SER A 223 10.39 13.72 15.14
CA SER A 223 10.00 15.08 15.45
C SER A 223 8.78 15.07 16.40
N ALA A 224 8.33 16.23 16.83
CA ALA A 224 7.15 16.34 17.68
C ALA A 224 5.83 15.98 16.95
N SER A 225 5.81 16.03 15.62
CA SER A 225 4.59 15.87 14.81
C SER A 225 4.59 14.63 13.92
N PHE A 226 5.77 14.02 13.69
CA PHE A 226 5.90 12.78 12.91
C PHE A 226 7.20 12.05 13.24
N SER A 227 7.21 10.76 12.94
CA SER A 227 8.44 9.96 12.86
C SER A 227 8.59 9.43 11.45
N THR A 228 9.79 9.47 10.89
CA THR A 228 10.02 9.02 9.52
C THR A 228 11.24 8.12 9.42
N TRP A 229 11.13 7.08 8.59
CA TRP A 229 12.23 6.22 8.18
C TRP A 229 12.43 6.36 6.67
N LEU A 230 13.69 6.57 6.25
CA LEU A 230 14.06 6.66 4.85
C LEU A 230 15.08 5.58 4.53
N SER A 231 14.80 4.78 3.52
CA SER A 231 15.70 3.73 3.05
C SER A 231 16.81 4.27 2.15
N ALA A 232 17.90 3.51 2.06
CA ALA A 232 18.79 3.56 0.91
C ALA A 232 18.08 3.04 -0.36
N ASP A 233 18.71 3.28 -1.51
CA ASP A 233 18.26 2.72 -2.78
C ASP A 233 18.28 1.19 -2.75
N THR A 234 17.26 0.58 -3.32
CA THR A 234 17.17 -0.87 -3.49
C THR A 234 16.52 -1.26 -4.81
N TRP A 235 16.97 -2.37 -5.37
CA TRP A 235 16.32 -2.98 -6.54
C TRP A 235 15.10 -3.77 -6.09
N ARG A 236 14.05 -3.73 -6.92
CA ARG A 236 12.77 -4.39 -6.65
C ARG A 236 12.25 -5.07 -7.90
N PRO A 237 11.66 -6.27 -7.81
CA PRO A 237 10.93 -6.86 -8.91
C PRO A 237 9.74 -6.00 -9.30
N LEU A 238 9.35 -6.07 -10.58
CA LEU A 238 8.16 -5.38 -11.07
C LEU A 238 6.92 -5.90 -10.34
N PRO A 239 6.08 -5.02 -9.79
CA PRO A 239 4.79 -5.43 -9.26
C PRO A 239 3.82 -5.80 -10.39
N ARG A 240 2.76 -6.54 -10.04
CA ARG A 240 1.74 -6.97 -11.00
C ARG A 240 1.16 -5.82 -11.82
N ARG A 241 0.93 -4.65 -11.20
CA ARG A 241 0.44 -3.46 -11.89
C ARG A 241 1.35 -2.95 -13.00
N GLU A 242 2.62 -3.39 -13.03
CA GLU A 242 3.62 -3.03 -14.03
C GLU A 242 3.85 -4.15 -15.05
N TRP A 243 4.30 -5.35 -14.63
CA TRP A 243 4.61 -6.41 -15.58
C TRP A 243 3.40 -6.88 -16.41
N SER A 244 2.16 -6.60 -15.95
CA SER A 244 0.94 -6.92 -16.71
C SER A 244 0.67 -5.94 -17.86
N VAL A 245 1.34 -4.79 -17.93
CA VAL A 245 1.07 -3.73 -18.90
C VAL A 245 2.31 -3.16 -19.58
N ARG A 246 3.52 -3.53 -19.12
CA ARG A 246 4.82 -3.07 -19.65
C ARG A 246 5.84 -4.18 -19.63
N ASP A 247 6.77 -4.11 -20.62
CA ASP A 247 7.91 -5.02 -20.78
C ASP A 247 9.21 -4.30 -21.17
N ASP A 248 9.20 -2.95 -21.14
CA ASP A 248 10.29 -2.10 -21.61
C ASP A 248 11.36 -1.79 -20.56
N TYR A 249 11.21 -2.34 -19.34
CA TYR A 249 12.19 -2.27 -18.26
C TYR A 249 12.09 -3.52 -17.35
N GLN A 250 13.12 -3.80 -16.55
CA GLN A 250 13.24 -5.06 -15.81
C GLN A 250 13.23 -4.94 -14.30
N VAL A 251 13.54 -3.75 -13.76
CA VAL A 251 13.68 -3.54 -12.30
C VAL A 251 13.27 -2.13 -11.92
N LEU A 252 12.71 -2.00 -10.72
CA LEU A 252 12.55 -0.71 -10.07
C LEU A 252 13.77 -0.47 -9.17
N LEU A 253 14.47 0.65 -9.37
CA LEU A 253 15.49 1.15 -8.44
C LEU A 253 14.88 2.29 -7.65
N GLY A 254 14.78 2.16 -6.33
CA GLY A 254 14.12 3.21 -5.58
C GLY A 254 14.27 3.15 -4.07
N THR A 255 13.75 4.18 -3.42
CA THR A 255 13.70 4.35 -1.97
C THR A 255 12.28 4.18 -1.44
N ASN A 256 12.19 3.79 -0.16
CA ASN A 256 10.96 3.86 0.63
C ASN A 256 11.10 4.92 1.71
N ARG A 257 10.02 5.65 1.96
CA ARG A 257 9.87 6.45 3.16
C ARG A 257 8.60 6.02 3.88
N HIS A 258 8.73 5.71 5.17
CA HIS A 258 7.59 5.53 6.07
C HIS A 258 7.48 6.76 6.95
N THR A 259 6.32 7.38 6.97
CA THR A 259 6.04 8.55 7.83
C THR A 259 4.85 8.22 8.73
N ILE A 260 5.11 8.19 10.03
CA ILE A 260 4.13 7.87 11.07
C ILE A 260 3.62 9.17 11.66
N GLY A 261 2.31 9.35 11.68
CA GLY A 261 1.61 10.49 12.27
C GLY A 261 0.64 10.07 13.38
N PRO A 262 -0.07 11.04 13.96
CA PRO A 262 -0.98 10.78 15.09
C PRO A 262 -2.07 9.75 14.79
N ASN A 263 -2.62 9.75 13.59
CA ASN A 263 -3.80 8.98 13.22
C ASN A 263 -3.63 8.11 11.97
N GLY A 264 -2.39 7.72 11.68
CA GLY A 264 -2.06 6.84 10.56
C GLY A 264 -0.64 6.98 10.10
N TRP A 265 -0.34 6.39 8.95
CA TRP A 265 0.99 6.44 8.36
C TRP A 265 0.94 6.41 6.83
N ILE A 266 2.04 6.82 6.23
CA ILE A 266 2.19 6.88 4.78
C ILE A 266 3.47 6.14 4.40
N GLN A 267 3.39 5.29 3.37
CA GLN A 267 4.55 4.77 2.66
C GLN A 267 4.67 5.51 1.34
N GLU A 268 5.81 6.12 1.11
CA GLU A 268 6.16 6.76 -0.15
C GLU A 268 7.21 5.90 -0.85
N GLU A 269 7.09 5.75 -2.16
CA GLU A 269 8.07 5.10 -3.03
C GLU A 269 8.52 6.07 -4.11
N ASN A 270 9.84 6.20 -4.29
CA ASN A 270 10.41 6.98 -5.36
C ASN A 270 11.26 6.06 -6.23
N ASN A 271 10.70 5.66 -7.37
CA ASN A 271 11.20 4.57 -8.19
C ASN A 271 11.68 5.07 -9.56
N LEU A 272 12.86 4.63 -9.99
CA LEU A 272 13.33 4.67 -11.36
C LEU A 272 13.03 3.33 -12.03
N LYS A 273 12.39 3.36 -13.19
CA LYS A 273 12.13 2.16 -14.01
C LYS A 273 13.36 1.87 -14.86
N ALA A 274 14.17 0.92 -14.40
CA ALA A 274 15.51 0.69 -14.92
C ALA A 274 15.55 -0.44 -15.94
N VAL A 275 16.31 -0.21 -17.02
CA VAL A 275 16.58 -1.17 -18.08
C VAL A 275 17.87 -1.92 -17.77
N LEU A 276 17.83 -3.25 -17.87
CA LEU A 276 18.99 -4.09 -17.67
C LEU A 276 19.51 -4.66 -18.99
N THR A 277 20.83 -4.79 -19.05
CA THR A 277 21.52 -5.58 -20.10
C THR A 277 21.29 -7.09 -19.90
N ALA A 278 21.70 -7.92 -20.85
CA ALA A 278 21.71 -9.37 -20.71
C ALA A 278 22.59 -9.85 -19.52
N GLN A 279 23.59 -9.07 -19.14
CA GLN A 279 24.46 -9.32 -17.99
C GLN A 279 23.84 -8.87 -16.67
N ARG A 280 22.65 -8.27 -16.70
CA ARG A 280 21.90 -7.73 -15.55
C ARG A 280 22.49 -6.48 -14.92
N ASP A 281 23.32 -5.76 -15.65
CA ASP A 281 23.76 -4.42 -15.28
C ASP A 281 22.78 -3.39 -15.83
N ILE A 282 22.75 -2.20 -15.23
CA ILE A 282 21.94 -1.09 -15.79
C ILE A 282 22.50 -0.73 -17.18
N ASP A 283 21.63 -0.69 -18.18
CA ASP A 283 22.00 -0.30 -19.55
C ASP A 283 22.41 1.17 -19.58
N THR A 284 23.69 1.44 -19.71
CA THR A 284 24.23 2.81 -19.71
C THR A 284 23.76 3.65 -20.90
N SER A 285 23.32 3.02 -21.99
CA SER A 285 22.79 3.73 -23.18
C SER A 285 21.34 4.20 -22.98
N ARG A 286 20.57 3.48 -22.16
CA ARG A 286 19.17 3.78 -21.83
C ARG A 286 18.86 3.34 -20.39
N PRO A 287 19.45 3.98 -19.39
CA PRO A 287 19.41 3.45 -18.01
C PRO A 287 18.00 3.42 -17.41
N TYR A 288 17.17 4.38 -17.76
CA TYR A 288 15.83 4.52 -17.19
C TYR A 288 14.80 4.91 -18.25
N VAL A 289 13.60 4.36 -18.14
CA VAL A 289 12.47 4.72 -19.04
C VAL A 289 11.55 5.76 -18.40
N ALA A 290 11.39 5.72 -17.09
CA ALA A 290 10.53 6.66 -16.37
C ALA A 290 10.92 6.75 -14.89
N ARG A 291 10.44 7.80 -14.23
CA ARG A 291 10.38 7.92 -12.77
C ARG A 291 8.94 7.81 -12.31
N GLU A 292 8.70 6.95 -11.33
CA GLU A 292 7.41 6.73 -10.70
C GLU A 292 7.46 7.18 -9.25
N TYR A 293 6.43 7.87 -8.83
CA TYR A 293 6.16 8.16 -7.43
C TYR A 293 4.95 7.34 -6.97
N GLY A 294 5.12 6.62 -5.87
CA GLY A 294 4.09 5.82 -5.25
C GLY A 294 3.76 6.33 -3.85
N MET A 295 2.48 6.22 -3.46
CA MET A 295 2.03 6.52 -2.12
C MET A 295 1.00 5.49 -1.68
N ALA A 296 1.25 4.83 -0.56
CA ALA A 296 0.25 4.08 0.18
C ALA A 296 -0.10 4.86 1.45
N ARG A 297 -1.37 5.25 1.57
CA ARG A 297 -1.86 6.04 2.71
C ARG A 297 -2.74 5.18 3.58
N TYR A 298 -2.34 5.02 4.83
CA TYR A 298 -3.01 4.25 5.87
C TYR A 298 -3.70 5.22 6.83
N GLU A 299 -5.01 5.38 6.68
CA GLU A 299 -5.87 6.23 7.50
C GLU A 299 -6.63 5.35 8.50
N ARG A 300 -6.41 5.59 9.80
CA ARG A 300 -7.02 4.77 10.85
C ARG A 300 -8.54 4.79 10.79
N LEU A 301 -9.11 3.63 11.08
CA LEU A 301 -10.55 3.44 11.15
C LEU A 301 -11.02 3.45 12.62
N ARG A 302 -12.23 4.00 12.84
CA ARG A 302 -12.98 3.92 14.09
C ARG A 302 -14.08 2.87 13.92
N ASP A 303 -14.24 2.03 14.94
CA ASP A 303 -15.34 1.06 15.06
C ASP A 303 -15.53 0.14 13.83
N ALA A 304 -14.45 -0.14 13.11
CA ALA A 304 -14.48 -1.03 11.98
C ALA A 304 -14.45 -2.49 12.43
N ASP A 305 -15.34 -3.30 11.87
CA ASP A 305 -15.39 -4.73 12.09
C ASP A 305 -14.35 -5.45 11.23
N PHE A 306 -13.40 -6.13 11.89
CA PHE A 306 -12.37 -6.98 11.29
C PHE A 306 -12.39 -8.39 11.88
N ALA A 307 -13.54 -8.85 12.35
CA ALA A 307 -13.67 -10.18 12.97
C ALA A 307 -13.29 -11.32 12.03
N ALA A 308 -13.56 -11.18 10.72
CA ALA A 308 -13.19 -12.19 9.74
C ALA A 308 -11.68 -12.21 9.50
N ALA A 309 -11.02 -11.05 9.44
CA ALA A 309 -9.56 -10.98 9.37
C ALA A 309 -8.87 -11.52 10.63
N ASP A 310 -9.43 -11.23 11.82
CA ASP A 310 -8.95 -11.78 13.09
C ASP A 310 -9.03 -13.31 13.07
N HIS A 311 -10.16 -13.86 12.67
CA HIS A 311 -10.35 -15.30 12.54
C HIS A 311 -9.35 -15.93 11.58
N TYR A 312 -9.17 -15.35 10.38
CA TYR A 312 -8.19 -15.81 9.40
C TYR A 312 -6.77 -15.80 9.98
N TYR A 313 -6.37 -14.66 10.58
CA TYR A 313 -5.04 -14.51 11.16
C TYR A 313 -4.76 -15.54 12.25
N GLU A 314 -5.65 -15.69 13.22
CA GLU A 314 -5.50 -16.61 14.34
C GLU A 314 -5.38 -18.06 13.88
N ARG A 315 -6.16 -18.45 12.86
CA ARG A 315 -6.18 -19.83 12.33
C ARG A 315 -4.97 -20.15 11.47
N THR A 316 -4.49 -19.18 10.67
CA THR A 316 -3.50 -19.46 9.62
C THR A 316 -2.08 -19.04 9.98
N ARG A 317 -1.87 -18.23 11.02
CA ARG A 317 -0.53 -17.67 11.35
C ARG A 317 0.55 -18.74 11.50
N SER A 318 0.26 -19.86 12.16
CA SER A 318 1.23 -20.94 12.36
C SER A 318 1.61 -21.65 11.05
N PHE A 319 0.69 -21.73 10.09
CA PHE A 319 1.00 -22.22 8.75
C PHE A 319 1.91 -21.25 8.00
N TRP A 320 1.59 -19.96 8.01
CA TRP A 320 2.41 -18.94 7.36
C TRP A 320 3.78 -18.79 8.01
N ASP A 321 3.91 -19.00 9.32
CA ASP A 321 5.21 -19.08 10.00
C ASP A 321 6.07 -20.20 9.42
N ARG A 322 5.53 -21.38 9.18
CA ARG A 322 6.26 -22.50 8.57
C ARG A 322 6.69 -22.19 7.12
N VAL A 323 5.85 -21.48 6.35
CA VAL A 323 6.23 -21.02 5.01
C VAL A 323 7.41 -20.06 5.11
N ARG A 324 7.36 -19.11 6.03
CA ARG A 324 8.42 -18.13 6.32
C ARG A 324 9.74 -18.82 6.72
N ASP A 325 9.68 -19.79 7.65
CA ASP A 325 10.85 -20.52 8.12
C ASP A 325 11.49 -21.32 6.97
N THR A 326 10.68 -21.87 6.08
CA THR A 326 11.17 -22.59 4.90
C THR A 326 11.90 -21.67 3.93
N TRP A 327 11.40 -20.46 3.70
CA TRP A 327 12.10 -19.42 2.91
C TRP A 327 13.42 -19.02 3.58
N SER A 328 13.40 -18.76 4.89
CA SER A 328 14.59 -18.36 5.64
C SER A 328 15.67 -19.42 5.57
N ALA A 329 15.33 -20.68 5.79
CA ALA A 329 16.26 -21.80 5.68
C ALA A 329 16.86 -21.92 4.26
N ALA A 330 16.09 -21.68 3.21
CA ALA A 330 16.61 -21.71 1.85
C ALA A 330 17.69 -20.62 1.62
N PHE A 331 17.48 -19.41 2.10
CA PHE A 331 18.48 -18.34 1.99
C PHE A 331 19.72 -18.57 2.86
N GLU A 332 19.56 -19.14 4.05
CA GLU A 332 20.67 -19.50 4.91
C GLU A 332 21.56 -20.58 4.30
N GLN A 333 20.94 -21.60 3.70
CA GLN A 333 21.66 -22.74 3.12
C GLN A 333 22.32 -22.41 1.77
N GLN A 334 21.65 -21.62 0.93
CA GLN A 334 22.09 -21.40 -0.45
C GLN A 334 22.75 -20.06 -0.69
N GLY A 335 22.49 -19.05 0.17
CA GLY A 335 22.97 -17.67 -0.01
C GLY A 335 22.34 -16.95 -1.21
N THR A 336 21.92 -17.70 -2.23
CA THR A 336 21.30 -17.21 -3.46
C THR A 336 20.09 -18.05 -3.79
N VAL A 337 18.96 -17.40 -4.05
CA VAL A 337 17.72 -18.04 -4.53
C VAL A 337 17.30 -17.40 -5.84
N THR A 338 16.96 -18.24 -6.83
CA THR A 338 16.44 -17.79 -8.11
C THR A 338 15.12 -18.49 -8.37
N LEU A 339 14.06 -17.72 -8.57
CA LEU A 339 12.75 -18.25 -8.91
C LEU A 339 12.64 -18.51 -10.41
N ARG A 340 11.72 -19.38 -10.80
CA ARG A 340 11.45 -19.71 -12.22
C ARG A 340 10.71 -18.60 -12.97
N GLY A 341 10.32 -17.55 -12.28
CA GLY A 341 9.60 -16.38 -12.80
C GLY A 341 8.79 -15.71 -11.70
N PRO A 342 8.09 -14.61 -12.01
CA PRO A 342 7.20 -13.95 -11.07
C PRO A 342 6.14 -14.91 -10.53
N VAL A 343 6.08 -15.08 -9.23
CA VAL A 343 5.24 -16.06 -8.53
C VAL A 343 3.75 -15.86 -8.85
N ASP A 344 3.30 -14.63 -8.83
CA ASP A 344 1.92 -14.24 -9.13
C ASP A 344 1.53 -14.46 -10.60
N LYS A 345 2.48 -14.37 -11.54
CA LYS A 345 2.27 -14.65 -12.96
C LYS A 345 2.08 -16.14 -13.25
N LEU A 346 2.76 -16.98 -12.48
CA LEU A 346 2.75 -18.43 -12.66
C LEU A 346 1.68 -19.12 -11.80
N GLY A 347 1.00 -18.40 -10.91
CA GLY A 347 0.05 -18.98 -9.97
C GLY A 347 0.68 -19.97 -8.98
N LEU A 348 1.97 -19.88 -8.75
CA LEU A 348 2.72 -20.83 -7.93
C LEU A 348 2.35 -20.78 -6.45
N PHE A 349 1.80 -19.68 -5.99
CA PHE A 349 1.33 -19.52 -4.60
C PHE A 349 -0.02 -20.20 -4.32
N THR A 350 -0.79 -20.57 -5.36
CA THR A 350 -2.15 -21.12 -5.23
C THR A 350 -2.25 -22.25 -4.23
N PRO A 351 -1.37 -23.28 -4.23
CA PRO A 351 -1.47 -24.39 -3.25
C PRO A 351 -1.32 -23.93 -1.79
N LEU A 352 -0.54 -22.87 -1.54
CA LEU A 352 -0.37 -22.34 -0.19
C LEU A 352 -1.64 -21.64 0.29
N PHE A 353 -2.30 -20.87 -0.59
CA PHE A 353 -3.57 -20.21 -0.27
C PHE A 353 -4.70 -21.22 -0.09
N GLU A 354 -4.84 -22.18 -1.00
CA GLU A 354 -5.84 -23.25 -0.87
C GLU A 354 -5.70 -24.00 0.46
N ARG A 355 -4.45 -24.20 0.91
CA ARG A 355 -4.22 -24.85 2.22
C ARG A 355 -4.55 -23.91 3.38
N ALA A 356 -4.21 -22.64 3.30
CA ALA A 356 -4.57 -21.65 4.32
C ALA A 356 -6.10 -21.53 4.46
N ASP A 357 -6.84 -21.51 3.34
CA ASP A 357 -8.29 -21.46 3.33
C ASP A 357 -8.91 -22.75 3.97
N GLN A 358 -8.30 -23.91 3.73
CA GLN A 358 -8.73 -25.15 4.39
C GLN A 358 -8.49 -25.14 5.90
N ILE A 359 -7.36 -24.58 6.35
CA ILE A 359 -7.03 -24.43 7.77
C ILE A 359 -8.02 -23.45 8.42
N GLU A 360 -8.26 -22.33 7.77
CA GLU A 360 -9.22 -21.31 8.23
C GLU A 360 -10.62 -21.91 8.40
N ALA A 361 -11.15 -22.55 7.36
CA ALA A 361 -12.50 -23.09 7.35
C ALA A 361 -12.72 -24.26 8.31
N LYS A 362 -11.72 -25.16 8.47
CA LYS A 362 -11.87 -26.42 9.23
C LYS A 362 -11.26 -26.36 10.62
N GLY A 363 -10.48 -25.35 10.95
CA GLY A 363 -9.75 -25.27 12.21
C GLY A 363 -8.70 -26.38 12.41
N VAL A 364 -8.22 -26.95 11.33
CA VAL A 364 -7.22 -28.01 11.36
C VAL A 364 -5.87 -27.38 11.66
N ALA A 365 -5.20 -27.82 12.73
CA ALA A 365 -3.85 -27.36 13.04
C ALA A 365 -2.88 -27.69 11.90
N ALA A 366 -1.90 -26.80 11.69
CA ALA A 366 -0.80 -27.06 10.78
C ALA A 366 -0.04 -28.32 11.23
N GLY A 367 0.03 -29.33 10.37
CA GLY A 367 0.63 -30.63 10.65
C GLY A 367 1.88 -30.95 9.83
N ASP A 368 2.40 -32.17 9.92
CA ASP A 368 3.60 -32.59 9.17
C ASP A 368 3.36 -32.62 7.64
N ASP A 369 2.13 -32.87 7.22
CA ASP A 369 1.75 -32.80 5.80
C ASP A 369 1.93 -31.41 5.21
N ASP A 370 1.81 -30.36 6.02
CA ASP A 370 2.03 -28.97 5.58
C ASP A 370 3.50 -28.73 5.24
N ALA A 371 4.44 -29.31 5.97
CA ALA A 371 5.86 -29.19 5.67
C ALA A 371 6.22 -29.78 4.31
N LYS A 372 5.58 -30.88 3.92
CA LYS A 372 5.73 -31.49 2.60
C LYS A 372 5.13 -30.60 1.52
N LEU A 373 3.89 -30.16 1.70
CA LEU A 373 3.19 -29.27 0.77
C LEU A 373 3.98 -27.99 0.52
N ILE A 374 4.49 -27.35 1.59
CA ILE A 374 5.28 -26.13 1.51
C ILE A 374 6.56 -26.37 0.69
N ARG A 375 7.33 -27.43 1.01
CA ARG A 375 8.54 -27.77 0.25
C ARG A 375 8.25 -28.02 -1.22
N GLU A 376 7.18 -28.74 -1.55
CA GLU A 376 6.78 -29.02 -2.92
C GLU A 376 6.38 -27.72 -3.66
N ALA A 377 5.62 -26.84 -3.02
CA ALA A 377 5.24 -25.55 -3.59
C ALA A 377 6.48 -24.67 -3.87
N LEU A 378 7.37 -24.53 -2.88
CA LEU A 378 8.62 -23.77 -3.04
C LEU A 378 9.57 -24.43 -4.07
N GLY A 379 9.62 -25.74 -4.15
CA GLY A 379 10.38 -26.47 -5.18
C GLY A 379 9.88 -26.18 -6.59
N LYS A 380 8.56 -26.09 -6.80
CA LYS A 380 7.97 -25.66 -8.08
C LYS A 380 8.32 -24.21 -8.42
N MET A 381 8.44 -23.34 -7.42
CA MET A 381 8.91 -21.96 -7.60
C MET A 381 10.41 -21.90 -7.99
N GLY A 382 11.18 -22.95 -7.77
CA GLY A 382 12.62 -23.02 -8.04
C GLY A 382 13.51 -22.74 -6.83
N VAL A 383 12.93 -22.67 -5.62
CA VAL A 383 13.68 -22.39 -4.38
C VAL A 383 14.69 -23.51 -4.06
N TYR A 384 14.33 -24.75 -4.35
CA TYR A 384 15.21 -25.91 -4.21
C TYR A 384 15.60 -26.44 -5.59
N ARG A 385 16.87 -26.71 -5.79
CA ARG A 385 17.43 -27.34 -7.00
C ARG A 385 17.45 -28.85 -6.84
#